data_d9d7c6def53fe587abe69d9b6e622350
#
_entry.id   d9d7c6def53fe587abe69d9b6e622350
#
_cell.length_a   1.000
_cell.length_b   1.000
_cell.length_c   1.000
_cell.angle_alpha   90.00
_cell.angle_beta   90.00
_cell.angle_gamma   90.00
#
_symmetry.space_group_name_H-M   'P 1'
#
loop_
_entity.id
_entity.type
_entity.pdbx_description
1 polymer ?
#
loop_
_entity_poly.entity_id
_entity_poly.type
_entity_poly.pdbx_seq_one_letter_code
_entity_poly.pdbx_strand_id
1 'polypeptide(L)'
;RINDLERQQHLRQKEKICAELESMNACDKPGEIEHRLGELLNQWKNVGHVPRDAASEIQNRLDDAVALCRNRIRQLKSERMSELLKGFHDKFVLCCSLEKRIADFCVETENGLIDTVSEDEEFETAWKSLPALPEKMESVLSRRFYNGLKAMAGRNLAYGKRLLENVSSMKENILRFEILYGLESPDYLENERLKKQMEMLQEALGGSETLKPVDVSRQLLELPALADEEDIDRINRL
;
A
#
# COMPACT_ATOMS: atom_id res chain seq x y z
N ARG A 1 -33.03 -7.23 48.92
CA ARG A 1 -33.12 -8.56 48.20
C ARG A 1 -33.49 -8.41 46.73
N ILE A 2 -34.49 -7.58 46.35
CA ILE A 2 -34.83 -7.36 44.93
C ILE A 2 -33.65 -6.69 44.18
N ASN A 3 -33.07 -5.66 44.74
CA ASN A 3 -31.89 -4.97 44.19
C ASN A 3 -30.66 -5.90 44.05
N ASP A 4 -30.51 -6.92 44.85
CA ASP A 4 -29.34 -7.81 44.77
C ASP A 4 -29.51 -8.81 43.61
N LEU A 5 -30.71 -9.28 43.36
CA LEU A 5 -31.02 -10.12 42.20
C LEU A 5 -30.84 -9.37 40.86
N GLU A 6 -31.28 -8.11 40.80
CA GLU A 6 -31.07 -7.25 39.62
C GLU A 6 -29.58 -7.01 39.34
N ARG A 7 -28.79 -6.70 40.39
CA ARG A 7 -27.33 -6.51 40.25
C ARG A 7 -26.63 -7.81 39.80
N GLN A 8 -27.07 -8.95 40.26
CA GLN A 8 -26.52 -10.24 39.78
C GLN A 8 -26.92 -10.52 38.31
N GLN A 9 -28.13 -10.14 37.89
CA GLN A 9 -28.52 -10.25 36.49
C GLN A 9 -27.66 -9.30 35.60
N HIS A 10 -27.40 -8.07 36.03
CA HIS A 10 -26.50 -7.15 35.35
C HIS A 10 -25.07 -7.69 35.24
N LEU A 11 -24.55 -8.32 36.29
CA LEU A 11 -23.24 -8.97 36.26
C LEU A 11 -23.19 -10.05 35.19
N ARG A 12 -24.17 -10.98 35.16
CA ARG A 12 -24.25 -12.01 34.11
C ARG A 12 -24.35 -11.45 32.70
N GLN A 13 -25.04 -10.33 32.50
CA GLN A 13 -25.12 -9.65 31.20
C GLN A 13 -23.75 -9.09 30.81
N LYS A 14 -23.06 -8.48 31.75
CA LYS A 14 -21.70 -7.94 31.51
C LYS A 14 -20.66 -9.04 31.22
N GLU A 15 -20.76 -10.16 31.97
CA GLU A 15 -19.93 -11.35 31.70
C GLU A 15 -20.12 -11.90 30.27
N LYS A 16 -21.39 -11.96 29.80
CA LYS A 16 -21.69 -12.37 28.42
C LYS A 16 -21.08 -11.42 27.39
N ILE A 17 -21.14 -10.10 27.63
CA ILE A 17 -20.53 -9.11 26.74
C ILE A 17 -19.01 -9.31 26.68
N CYS A 18 -18.35 -9.51 27.84
CA CYS A 18 -16.91 -9.79 27.86
C CYS A 18 -16.57 -11.08 27.10
N ALA A 19 -17.31 -12.16 27.34
CA ALA A 19 -17.09 -13.44 26.67
C ALA A 19 -17.27 -13.33 25.13
N GLU A 20 -18.24 -12.53 24.68
CA GLU A 20 -18.44 -12.27 23.26
C GLU A 20 -17.28 -11.45 22.66
N LEU A 21 -16.81 -10.42 23.35
CA LEU A 21 -15.63 -9.65 22.95
C LEU A 21 -14.37 -10.53 22.87
N GLU A 22 -14.15 -11.37 23.86
CA GLU A 22 -13.02 -12.31 23.89
C GLU A 22 -13.05 -13.30 22.70
N SER A 23 -14.25 -13.75 22.31
CA SER A 23 -14.43 -14.67 21.16
C SER A 23 -14.09 -14.02 19.81
N MET A 24 -14.13 -12.70 19.71
CA MET A 24 -13.82 -11.97 18.47
C MET A 24 -12.36 -12.02 18.06
N ASN A 25 -11.46 -12.45 18.95
CA ASN A 25 -10.05 -12.61 18.60
C ASN A 25 -9.82 -13.65 17.48
N ALA A 26 -10.78 -14.55 17.26
CA ALA A 26 -10.75 -15.53 16.17
C ALA A 26 -11.29 -14.99 14.83
N CYS A 27 -11.83 -13.76 14.80
CA CYS A 27 -12.36 -13.16 13.58
C CYS A 27 -11.25 -12.58 12.71
N ASP A 28 -11.37 -12.78 11.38
CA ASP A 28 -10.37 -12.31 10.37
C ASP A 28 -10.82 -11.07 9.63
N LYS A 29 -11.96 -10.49 9.99
CA LYS A 29 -12.51 -9.31 9.33
C LYS A 29 -12.52 -8.10 10.26
N PRO A 30 -11.60 -7.16 10.13
CA PRO A 30 -11.47 -6.02 11.04
C PRO A 30 -12.74 -5.16 11.10
N GLY A 31 -13.46 -4.98 10.00
CA GLY A 31 -14.72 -4.22 9.97
C GLY A 31 -15.84 -4.87 10.78
N GLU A 32 -15.96 -6.20 10.79
CA GLU A 32 -16.92 -6.93 11.61
C GLU A 32 -16.59 -6.79 13.11
N ILE A 33 -15.29 -6.89 13.46
CA ILE A 33 -14.83 -6.67 14.83
C ILE A 33 -15.14 -5.24 15.29
N GLU A 34 -14.85 -4.22 14.45
CA GLU A 34 -15.12 -2.80 14.78
C GLU A 34 -16.61 -2.55 15.02
N HIS A 35 -17.45 -3.04 14.12
CA HIS A 35 -18.90 -2.88 14.22
C HIS A 35 -19.44 -3.53 15.51
N ARG A 36 -19.10 -4.81 15.73
CA ARG A 36 -19.58 -5.58 16.89
C ARG A 36 -19.05 -5.05 18.21
N LEU A 37 -17.77 -4.60 18.24
CA LEU A 37 -17.18 -3.91 19.40
C LEU A 37 -18.00 -2.66 19.76
N GLY A 38 -18.39 -1.85 18.77
CA GLY A 38 -19.22 -0.68 18.97
C GLY A 38 -20.59 -1.01 19.57
N GLU A 39 -21.26 -2.04 19.05
CA GLU A 39 -22.55 -2.51 19.55
C GLU A 39 -22.45 -3.00 21.01
N LEU A 40 -21.47 -3.85 21.33
CA LEU A 40 -21.29 -4.42 22.66
C LEU A 40 -20.92 -3.36 23.70
N LEU A 41 -20.12 -2.37 23.34
CA LEU A 41 -19.81 -1.23 24.21
C LEU A 41 -21.06 -0.36 24.48
N ASN A 42 -21.95 -0.21 23.50
CA ASN A 42 -23.23 0.47 23.70
C ASN A 42 -24.17 -0.35 24.62
N GLN A 43 -24.22 -1.67 24.42
CA GLN A 43 -24.98 -2.55 25.33
C GLN A 43 -24.43 -2.47 26.75
N TRP A 44 -23.12 -2.51 26.94
CA TRP A 44 -22.47 -2.37 28.25
C TRP A 44 -22.89 -1.11 29.00
N LYS A 45 -22.98 0.03 28.31
CA LYS A 45 -23.41 1.30 28.91
C LYS A 45 -24.83 1.28 29.41
N ASN A 46 -25.70 0.45 28.77
CA ASN A 46 -27.11 0.34 29.10
C ASN A 46 -27.37 -0.69 30.22
N VAL A 47 -26.39 -1.54 30.55
CA VAL A 47 -26.48 -2.48 31.68
C VAL A 47 -26.27 -1.72 32.98
N GLY A 48 -27.17 -1.91 33.94
CA GLY A 48 -27.15 -1.24 35.22
C GLY A 48 -25.97 -1.62 36.13
N HIS A 49 -26.07 -1.20 37.38
CA HIS A 49 -25.02 -1.42 38.38
C HIS A 49 -24.90 -2.91 38.74
N VAL A 50 -23.66 -3.34 38.96
CA VAL A 50 -23.27 -4.66 39.42
C VAL A 50 -22.98 -4.67 40.93
N PRO A 51 -22.85 -5.84 41.60
CA PRO A 51 -22.34 -5.91 42.96
C PRO A 51 -20.98 -5.23 43.11
N ARG A 52 -20.77 -4.55 44.26
CA ARG A 52 -19.57 -3.74 44.49
C ARG A 52 -18.28 -4.56 44.48
N ASP A 53 -18.34 -5.76 44.99
CA ASP A 53 -17.23 -6.72 45.04
C ASP A 53 -16.77 -7.19 43.65
N ALA A 54 -17.71 -7.33 42.71
CA ALA A 54 -17.42 -7.73 41.34
C ALA A 54 -17.16 -6.55 40.36
N ALA A 55 -17.41 -5.32 40.77
CA ALA A 55 -17.41 -4.16 39.87
C ALA A 55 -16.03 -3.89 39.25
N SER A 56 -14.95 -3.99 40.03
CA SER A 56 -13.60 -3.79 39.52
C SER A 56 -13.14 -4.89 38.62
N GLU A 57 -13.42 -6.13 38.98
CA GLU A 57 -13.01 -7.31 38.21
C GLU A 57 -13.66 -7.34 36.82
N ILE A 58 -14.98 -7.13 36.76
CA ILE A 58 -15.70 -7.13 35.49
C ILE A 58 -15.32 -5.94 34.59
N GLN A 59 -14.96 -4.78 35.20
CA GLN A 59 -14.47 -3.63 34.44
C GLN A 59 -13.08 -3.92 33.86
N ASN A 60 -12.16 -4.47 34.64
CA ASN A 60 -10.83 -4.83 34.16
C ASN A 60 -10.93 -5.89 33.02
N ARG A 61 -11.81 -6.87 33.17
CA ARG A 61 -12.06 -7.89 32.13
C ARG A 61 -12.58 -7.25 30.83
N LEU A 62 -13.46 -6.26 30.92
CA LEU A 62 -13.91 -5.51 29.76
C LEU A 62 -12.74 -4.79 29.09
N ASP A 63 -11.95 -4.06 29.88
CA ASP A 63 -10.85 -3.26 29.36
C ASP A 63 -9.81 -4.13 28.67
N ASP A 64 -9.50 -5.31 29.21
CA ASP A 64 -8.64 -6.31 28.60
C ASP A 64 -9.23 -6.86 27.28
N ALA A 65 -10.52 -7.23 27.28
CA ALA A 65 -11.20 -7.73 26.09
C ALA A 65 -11.26 -6.68 24.97
N VAL A 66 -11.52 -5.42 25.31
CA VAL A 66 -11.49 -4.29 24.37
C VAL A 66 -10.07 -4.07 23.81
N ALA A 67 -9.05 -4.17 24.66
CA ALA A 67 -7.66 -4.05 24.23
C ALA A 67 -7.27 -5.17 23.26
N LEU A 68 -7.69 -6.41 23.51
CA LEU A 68 -7.50 -7.56 22.60
C LEU A 68 -8.17 -7.32 21.25
N CYS A 69 -9.43 -6.90 21.22
CA CYS A 69 -10.14 -6.59 19.98
C CYS A 69 -9.42 -5.50 19.17
N ARG A 70 -9.01 -4.40 19.81
CA ARG A 70 -8.28 -3.31 19.16
C ARG A 70 -6.92 -3.74 18.62
N ASN A 71 -6.21 -4.60 19.34
CA ASN A 71 -4.95 -5.17 18.89
C ASN A 71 -5.15 -6.06 17.65
N ARG A 72 -6.19 -6.93 17.68
CA ARG A 72 -6.52 -7.78 16.53
C ARG A 72 -6.87 -6.95 15.29
N ILE A 73 -7.68 -5.89 15.44
CA ILE A 73 -8.01 -4.97 14.35
C ILE A 73 -6.73 -4.36 13.75
N ARG A 74 -5.82 -3.85 14.61
CA ARG A 74 -4.56 -3.25 14.15
C ARG A 74 -3.70 -4.27 13.41
N GLN A 75 -3.58 -5.48 13.94
CA GLN A 75 -2.83 -6.57 13.34
C GLN A 75 -3.38 -6.90 11.94
N LEU A 76 -4.69 -7.16 11.81
CA LEU A 76 -5.33 -7.49 10.54
C LEU A 76 -5.20 -6.37 9.51
N LYS A 77 -5.31 -5.10 9.94
CA LYS A 77 -5.10 -3.94 9.05
C LYS A 77 -3.65 -3.84 8.59
N SER A 78 -2.69 -4.11 9.47
CA SER A 78 -1.27 -4.12 9.14
C SER A 78 -0.90 -5.25 8.18
N GLU A 79 -1.41 -6.47 8.43
CA GLU A 79 -1.23 -7.62 7.54
C GLU A 79 -1.75 -7.34 6.13
N ARG A 80 -2.99 -6.82 6.02
CA ARG A 80 -3.58 -6.45 4.73
C ARG A 80 -2.81 -5.37 4.00
N MET A 81 -2.30 -4.37 4.75
CA MET A 81 -1.48 -3.32 4.15
C MET A 81 -0.16 -3.90 3.63
N SER A 82 0.48 -4.79 4.38
CA SER A 82 1.72 -5.46 3.96
C SER A 82 1.50 -6.31 2.70
N GLU A 83 0.40 -7.09 2.64
CA GLU A 83 0.05 -7.87 1.45
C GLU A 83 -0.22 -6.99 0.22
N LEU A 84 -0.90 -5.86 0.43
CA LEU A 84 -1.19 -4.90 -0.62
C LEU A 84 0.09 -4.25 -1.16
N LEU A 85 0.98 -3.83 -0.28
CA LEU A 85 2.27 -3.25 -0.66
C LEU A 85 3.13 -4.26 -1.40
N LYS A 86 3.16 -5.52 -0.94
CA LYS A 86 3.87 -6.59 -1.64
C LYS A 86 3.30 -6.84 -3.04
N GLY A 87 1.99 -6.98 -3.17
CA GLY A 87 1.35 -7.17 -4.48
C GLY A 87 1.60 -5.99 -5.44
N PHE A 88 1.61 -4.77 -4.89
CA PHE A 88 1.97 -3.57 -5.65
C PHE A 88 3.42 -3.61 -6.13
N HIS A 89 4.35 -3.90 -5.22
CA HIS A 89 5.78 -4.05 -5.54
C HIS A 89 6.00 -5.09 -6.64
N ASP A 90 5.44 -6.29 -6.47
CA ASP A 90 5.63 -7.39 -7.42
C ASP A 90 5.13 -7.01 -8.83
N LYS A 91 3.98 -6.35 -8.94
CA LYS A 91 3.46 -5.83 -10.21
C LYS A 91 4.31 -4.71 -10.80
N PHE A 92 4.82 -3.81 -9.98
CA PHE A 92 5.69 -2.73 -10.43
C PHE A 92 7.02 -3.28 -10.97
N VAL A 93 7.65 -4.20 -10.24
CA VAL A 93 8.88 -4.87 -10.67
C VAL A 93 8.67 -5.62 -11.98
N LEU A 94 7.51 -6.26 -12.14
CA LEU A 94 7.17 -6.95 -13.39
C LEU A 94 7.05 -5.95 -14.57
N CYS A 95 6.49 -4.75 -14.36
CA CYS A 95 6.50 -3.69 -15.37
C CYS A 95 7.94 -3.27 -15.74
N CYS A 96 8.80 -3.06 -14.74
CA CYS A 96 10.20 -2.70 -14.96
C CYS A 96 10.97 -3.80 -15.71
N SER A 97 10.72 -5.07 -15.38
CA SER A 97 11.34 -6.22 -16.05
C SER A 97 10.92 -6.31 -17.53
N LEU A 98 9.65 -6.09 -17.80
CA LEU A 98 9.13 -6.02 -19.16
C LEU A 98 9.78 -4.87 -19.96
N GLU A 99 9.87 -3.68 -19.36
CA GLU A 99 10.47 -2.50 -19.97
C GLU A 99 11.96 -2.70 -20.25
N LYS A 100 12.69 -3.33 -19.31
CA LYS A 100 14.08 -3.72 -19.51
C LYS A 100 14.23 -4.67 -20.70
N ARG A 101 13.39 -5.70 -20.78
CA ARG A 101 13.42 -6.65 -21.90
C ARG A 101 13.14 -5.99 -23.25
N ILE A 102 12.22 -5.00 -23.28
CA ILE A 102 11.96 -4.21 -24.49
C ILE A 102 13.19 -3.40 -24.90
N ALA A 103 13.88 -2.77 -23.93
CA ALA A 103 15.09 -2.00 -24.20
C ALA A 103 16.23 -2.90 -24.74
N ASP A 104 16.45 -4.07 -24.10
CA ASP A 104 17.45 -5.05 -24.52
C ASP A 104 17.17 -5.53 -25.94
N PHE A 105 15.90 -5.84 -26.27
CA PHE A 105 15.47 -6.20 -27.62
C PHE A 105 15.79 -5.10 -28.65
N CYS A 106 15.62 -3.84 -28.30
CA CYS A 106 15.97 -2.72 -29.21
C CYS A 106 17.46 -2.73 -29.53
N VAL A 107 18.34 -2.97 -28.54
CA VAL A 107 19.80 -3.06 -28.74
C VAL A 107 20.17 -4.30 -29.57
N GLU A 108 19.57 -5.45 -29.29
CA GLU A 108 19.77 -6.70 -30.05
C GLU A 108 19.39 -6.54 -31.52
N THR A 109 18.27 -5.87 -31.79
CA THR A 109 17.79 -5.62 -33.17
C THR A 109 18.73 -4.71 -33.95
N GLU A 110 19.27 -3.67 -33.30
CA GLU A 110 20.28 -2.80 -33.93
C GLU A 110 21.57 -3.54 -34.26
N ASN A 111 21.90 -4.58 -33.51
CA ASN A 111 23.07 -5.45 -33.71
C ASN A 111 22.80 -6.63 -34.63
N GLY A 112 21.58 -6.81 -35.17
CA GLY A 112 21.22 -7.90 -36.10
C GLY A 112 21.00 -9.25 -35.42
N LEU A 113 20.92 -9.30 -34.10
CA LEU A 113 20.63 -10.49 -33.31
C LEU A 113 19.10 -10.58 -33.15
N ILE A 114 18.44 -11.47 -33.92
CA ILE A 114 16.99 -11.68 -33.79
C ILE A 114 16.76 -13.05 -33.22
N ASP A 115 16.43 -13.14 -31.95
CA ASP A 115 15.87 -14.35 -31.37
C ASP A 115 14.34 -14.19 -31.23
N THR A 116 13.60 -15.21 -31.67
CA THR A 116 12.16 -15.13 -31.96
C THR A 116 11.30 -15.80 -30.89
N VAL A 117 11.73 -15.86 -29.66
CA VAL A 117 10.89 -16.44 -28.59
C VAL A 117 9.87 -15.40 -28.14
N SER A 118 8.59 -15.72 -28.24
CA SER A 118 7.49 -14.90 -27.74
C SER A 118 7.45 -15.00 -26.21
N GLU A 119 8.21 -14.16 -25.53
CA GLU A 119 8.19 -14.05 -24.05
C GLU A 119 6.91 -13.34 -23.55
N ASP A 120 6.07 -12.86 -24.46
CA ASP A 120 4.83 -12.14 -24.17
C ASP A 120 3.88 -12.96 -23.28
N GLU A 121 3.75 -14.27 -23.56
CA GLU A 121 2.88 -15.18 -22.81
C GLU A 121 3.39 -15.42 -21.38
N GLU A 122 4.69 -15.40 -21.17
CA GLU A 122 5.30 -15.57 -19.85
C GLU A 122 5.01 -14.36 -18.97
N PHE A 123 5.20 -13.14 -19.51
CA PHE A 123 4.86 -11.90 -18.79
C PHE A 123 3.37 -11.81 -18.47
N GLU A 124 2.49 -12.17 -19.42
CA GLU A 124 1.06 -12.15 -19.19
C GLU A 124 0.62 -13.18 -18.13
N THR A 125 1.21 -14.35 -18.14
CA THR A 125 0.96 -15.40 -17.14
C THR A 125 1.45 -14.95 -15.76
N ALA A 126 2.63 -14.37 -15.67
CA ALA A 126 3.17 -13.81 -14.45
C ALA A 126 2.25 -12.70 -13.88
N TRP A 127 1.78 -11.76 -14.73
CA TRP A 127 0.85 -10.72 -14.31
C TRP A 127 -0.46 -11.28 -13.72
N LYS A 128 -1.04 -12.28 -14.39
CA LYS A 128 -2.29 -12.91 -13.95
C LYS A 128 -2.15 -13.70 -12.65
N SER A 129 -0.95 -14.16 -12.33
CA SER A 129 -0.68 -14.88 -11.07
C SER A 129 -0.58 -13.97 -9.86
N LEU A 130 -0.35 -12.67 -10.06
CA LEU A 130 -0.22 -11.70 -8.98
C LEU A 130 -1.60 -11.24 -8.44
N PRO A 131 -1.68 -10.91 -7.14
CA PRO A 131 -2.93 -10.48 -6.53
C PRO A 131 -3.47 -9.19 -7.16
N ALA A 132 -4.80 -9.07 -7.25
CA ALA A 132 -5.45 -7.85 -7.70
C ALA A 132 -5.24 -6.72 -6.67
N LEU A 133 -4.94 -5.52 -7.15
CA LEU A 133 -4.80 -4.31 -6.34
C LEU A 133 -6.12 -3.53 -6.32
N PRO A 134 -6.25 -2.53 -5.41
CA PRO A 134 -7.35 -1.58 -5.48
C PRO A 134 -7.43 -0.91 -6.85
N GLU A 135 -8.65 -0.69 -7.33
CA GLU A 135 -8.95 -0.26 -8.69
C GLU A 135 -8.08 0.89 -9.23
N LYS A 136 -7.81 1.90 -8.39
CA LYS A 136 -6.99 3.06 -8.79
C LYS A 136 -5.52 2.68 -9.06
N MET A 137 -4.95 1.80 -8.25
CA MET A 137 -3.57 1.32 -8.42
C MET A 137 -3.48 0.33 -9.58
N GLU A 138 -4.43 -0.61 -9.63
CA GLU A 138 -4.52 -1.61 -10.70
C GLU A 138 -4.64 -0.97 -12.07
N SER A 139 -5.49 0.04 -12.23
CA SER A 139 -5.71 0.72 -13.51
C SER A 139 -4.46 1.41 -14.06
N VAL A 140 -3.62 1.97 -13.17
CA VAL A 140 -2.37 2.63 -13.56
C VAL A 140 -1.34 1.61 -14.03
N LEU A 141 -1.07 0.60 -13.18
CA LEU A 141 -0.04 -0.40 -13.48
C LEU A 141 -0.45 -1.31 -14.64
N SER A 142 -1.71 -1.73 -14.74
CA SER A 142 -2.18 -2.54 -15.86
C SER A 142 -2.09 -1.79 -17.19
N ARG A 143 -2.42 -0.49 -17.22
CA ARG A 143 -2.24 0.32 -18.43
C ARG A 143 -0.77 0.37 -18.87
N ARG A 144 0.17 0.59 -17.91
CA ARG A 144 1.62 0.58 -18.18
C ARG A 144 2.07 -0.77 -18.69
N PHE A 145 1.69 -1.85 -18.01
CA PHE A 145 2.03 -3.23 -18.37
C PHE A 145 1.54 -3.62 -19.75
N TYR A 146 0.23 -3.46 -20.04
CA TYR A 146 -0.32 -3.85 -21.33
C TYR A 146 0.15 -2.99 -22.50
N ASN A 147 0.49 -1.71 -22.25
CA ASN A 147 1.17 -0.89 -23.26
C ASN A 147 2.58 -1.43 -23.56
N GLY A 148 3.31 -1.86 -22.53
CA GLY A 148 4.59 -2.52 -22.69
C GLY A 148 4.47 -3.83 -23.48
N LEU A 149 3.54 -4.73 -23.10
CA LEU A 149 3.27 -5.97 -23.84
C LEU A 149 2.96 -5.71 -25.32
N LYS A 150 2.09 -4.76 -25.59
CA LYS A 150 1.75 -4.39 -26.97
C LYS A 150 2.98 -3.85 -27.73
N ALA A 151 3.86 -3.08 -27.05
CA ALA A 151 5.08 -2.58 -27.65
C ALA A 151 6.06 -3.73 -27.93
N MET A 152 6.18 -4.71 -27.05
CA MET A 152 7.01 -5.91 -27.23
C MET A 152 6.51 -6.77 -28.37
N ALA A 153 5.23 -7.14 -28.40
CA ALA A 153 4.61 -7.92 -29.47
C ALA A 153 4.71 -7.22 -30.83
N GLY A 154 4.54 -5.88 -30.85
CA GLY A 154 4.66 -5.07 -32.07
C GLY A 154 6.10 -4.70 -32.45
N ARG A 155 7.12 -5.16 -31.71
CA ARG A 155 8.54 -4.80 -31.89
C ARG A 155 8.75 -3.30 -32.06
N ASN A 156 8.15 -2.51 -31.16
CA ASN A 156 8.09 -1.07 -31.25
C ASN A 156 9.37 -0.38 -30.75
N LEU A 157 10.35 -0.21 -31.63
CA LEU A 157 11.62 0.46 -31.29
C LEU A 157 11.45 1.89 -30.76
N ALA A 158 10.41 2.61 -31.20
CA ALA A 158 10.14 3.96 -30.69
C ALA A 158 9.72 3.95 -29.22
N TYR A 159 9.05 2.87 -28.76
CA TYR A 159 8.73 2.69 -27.36
C TYR A 159 10.01 2.46 -26.54
N GLY A 160 10.91 1.58 -26.99
CA GLY A 160 12.21 1.35 -26.33
C GLY A 160 13.06 2.63 -26.22
N LYS A 161 13.14 3.44 -27.28
CA LYS A 161 13.82 4.75 -27.22
C LYS A 161 13.22 5.68 -26.19
N ARG A 162 11.89 5.73 -26.10
CA ARG A 162 11.18 6.53 -25.10
C ARG A 162 11.47 6.07 -23.67
N LEU A 163 11.64 4.76 -23.42
CA LEU A 163 12.04 4.25 -22.09
C LEU A 163 13.37 4.88 -21.65
N LEU A 164 14.34 4.97 -22.56
CA LEU A 164 15.64 5.58 -22.28
C LEU A 164 15.54 7.10 -22.08
N GLU A 165 14.76 7.79 -22.90
CA GLU A 165 14.52 9.23 -22.78
C GLU A 165 13.86 9.61 -21.46
N ASN A 166 13.00 8.74 -20.93
CA ASN A 166 12.26 8.98 -19.69
C ASN A 166 13.08 8.75 -18.41
N VAL A 167 14.28 8.17 -18.49
CA VAL A 167 15.12 7.87 -17.30
C VAL A 167 15.36 9.10 -16.43
N SER A 168 15.75 10.22 -17.07
CA SER A 168 16.01 11.47 -16.34
C SER A 168 14.77 11.99 -15.61
N SER A 169 13.60 11.95 -16.26
CA SER A 169 12.33 12.37 -15.65
C SER A 169 11.89 11.44 -14.53
N MET A 170 12.15 10.14 -14.66
CA MET A 170 11.88 9.17 -13.60
C MET A 170 12.75 9.45 -12.37
N LYS A 171 14.06 9.60 -12.53
CA LYS A 171 15.00 9.89 -11.44
C LYS A 171 14.67 11.22 -10.75
N GLU A 172 14.27 12.23 -11.51
CA GLU A 172 13.79 13.51 -10.97
C GLU A 172 12.51 13.33 -10.14
N ASN A 173 11.56 12.54 -10.61
CA ASN A 173 10.31 12.25 -9.87
C ASN A 173 10.58 11.46 -8.59
N ILE A 174 11.51 10.49 -8.59
CA ILE A 174 11.94 9.76 -7.39
C ILE A 174 12.50 10.77 -6.37
N LEU A 175 13.43 11.62 -6.78
CA LEU A 175 14.03 12.62 -5.90
C LEU A 175 13.01 13.62 -5.35
N ARG A 176 12.08 14.08 -6.19
CA ARG A 176 10.97 14.97 -5.79
C ARG A 176 10.07 14.29 -4.76
N PHE A 177 9.79 13.00 -4.93
CA PHE A 177 9.01 12.23 -4.00
C PHE A 177 9.73 12.05 -2.66
N GLU A 178 11.02 11.68 -2.67
CA GLU A 178 11.84 11.57 -1.46
C GLU A 178 11.84 12.88 -0.65
N ILE A 179 11.92 14.02 -1.33
CA ILE A 179 11.86 15.35 -0.70
C ILE A 179 10.48 15.59 -0.04
N LEU A 180 9.38 15.29 -0.75
CA LEU A 180 8.02 15.53 -0.26
C LEU A 180 7.67 14.67 0.96
N TYR A 181 8.20 13.46 1.03
CA TYR A 181 7.96 12.53 2.15
C TYR A 181 9.05 12.58 3.23
N GLY A 182 10.08 13.43 3.07
CA GLY A 182 11.16 13.54 4.04
C GLY A 182 12.06 12.29 4.11
N LEU A 183 12.11 11.52 3.03
CA LEU A 183 12.97 10.34 2.93
C LEU A 183 14.41 10.73 2.59
N GLU A 184 15.36 9.91 3.01
CA GLU A 184 16.77 10.11 2.69
C GLU A 184 17.05 9.71 1.24
N SER A 185 17.82 10.53 0.54
CA SER A 185 18.39 10.24 -0.78
C SER A 185 19.82 9.74 -0.62
N PRO A 186 20.37 8.99 -1.61
CA PRO A 186 21.79 8.64 -1.62
C PRO A 186 22.70 9.87 -1.51
N ASP A 187 23.83 9.72 -0.80
CA ASP A 187 24.77 10.82 -0.51
C ASP A 187 25.28 11.53 -1.80
N TYR A 188 25.46 10.78 -2.87
CA TYR A 188 25.92 11.35 -4.14
C TYR A 188 24.90 12.28 -4.81
N LEU A 189 23.63 12.27 -4.38
CA LEU A 189 22.54 13.16 -4.86
C LEU A 189 22.32 14.38 -3.97
N GLU A 190 23.15 14.62 -2.95
CA GLU A 190 22.96 15.71 -1.99
C GLU A 190 22.81 17.08 -2.69
N ASN A 191 23.68 17.37 -3.66
CA ASN A 191 23.64 18.62 -4.41
C ASN A 191 22.37 18.75 -5.28
N GLU A 192 21.99 17.68 -5.97
CA GLU A 192 20.79 17.64 -6.79
C GLU A 192 19.54 17.77 -5.92
N ARG A 193 19.55 17.13 -4.75
CA ARG A 193 18.49 17.26 -3.75
C ARG A 193 18.30 18.69 -3.27
N LEU A 194 19.38 19.37 -2.88
CA LEU A 194 19.35 20.78 -2.47
C LEU A 194 18.82 21.68 -3.59
N LYS A 195 19.32 21.50 -4.80
CA LYS A 195 18.83 22.24 -5.97
C LYS A 195 17.34 22.03 -6.18
N LYS A 196 16.87 20.79 -6.14
CA LYS A 196 15.47 20.45 -6.31
C LYS A 196 14.60 21.00 -5.20
N GLN A 197 15.05 20.99 -3.94
CA GLN A 197 14.36 21.62 -2.82
C GLN A 197 14.17 23.13 -3.04
N MET A 198 15.23 23.82 -3.53
CA MET A 198 15.14 25.25 -3.84
C MET A 198 14.15 25.53 -4.98
N GLU A 199 14.16 24.73 -6.05
CA GLU A 199 13.21 24.84 -7.15
C GLU A 199 11.76 24.66 -6.65
N MET A 200 11.50 23.64 -5.86
CA MET A 200 10.15 23.36 -5.28
C MET A 200 9.69 24.47 -4.34
N LEU A 201 10.60 25.08 -3.56
CA LEU A 201 10.28 26.23 -2.72
C LEU A 201 9.95 27.48 -3.55
N GLN A 202 10.69 27.73 -4.64
CA GLN A 202 10.41 28.83 -5.56
C GLN A 202 9.07 28.66 -6.27
N GLU A 203 8.74 27.44 -6.73
CA GLU A 203 7.44 27.09 -7.30
C GLU A 203 6.30 27.40 -6.30
N ALA A 204 6.48 26.98 -5.05
CA ALA A 204 5.50 27.22 -3.97
C ALA A 204 5.31 28.71 -3.65
N LEU A 205 6.38 29.50 -3.63
CA LEU A 205 6.33 30.94 -3.36
C LEU A 205 5.79 31.73 -4.56
N GLY A 206 6.00 31.23 -5.78
CA GLY A 206 5.51 31.84 -7.03
C GLY A 206 4.00 31.66 -7.28
N GLY A 207 3.28 30.98 -6.36
CA GLY A 207 1.83 30.75 -6.48
C GLY A 207 1.47 29.66 -7.49
N SER A 208 2.44 28.91 -7.99
CA SER A 208 2.18 27.70 -8.77
C SER A 208 1.51 26.65 -7.87
N GLU A 209 0.55 25.93 -8.41
CA GLU A 209 -0.10 24.84 -7.66
C GLU A 209 0.96 23.81 -7.26
N THR A 210 1.28 23.75 -5.96
CA THR A 210 2.28 22.80 -5.46
C THR A 210 1.77 21.38 -5.74
N LEU A 211 2.56 20.60 -6.46
CA LEU A 211 2.25 19.20 -6.75
C LEU A 211 2.06 18.45 -5.43
N LYS A 212 0.88 17.86 -5.26
CA LYS A 212 0.61 17.03 -4.09
C LYS A 212 1.42 15.74 -4.17
N PRO A 213 1.84 15.17 -3.05
CA PRO A 213 2.58 13.90 -3.05
C PRO A 213 1.91 12.80 -3.89
N VAL A 214 0.58 12.73 -3.85
CA VAL A 214 -0.23 11.77 -4.64
C VAL A 214 -0.07 11.96 -6.15
N ASP A 215 0.09 13.19 -6.62
CA ASP A 215 0.24 13.49 -8.05
C ASP A 215 1.64 13.09 -8.53
N VAL A 216 2.67 13.30 -7.71
CA VAL A 216 4.04 12.86 -8.01
C VAL A 216 4.12 11.33 -8.03
N SER A 217 3.48 10.65 -7.06
CA SER A 217 3.39 9.19 -7.04
C SER A 217 2.73 8.66 -8.31
N ARG A 218 1.63 9.28 -8.72
CA ARG A 218 0.93 8.90 -9.95
C ARG A 218 1.83 9.09 -11.18
N GLN A 219 2.48 10.24 -11.30
CA GLN A 219 3.40 10.52 -12.40
C GLN A 219 4.52 9.49 -12.49
N LEU A 220 5.10 9.11 -11.34
CA LEU A 220 6.15 8.09 -11.28
C LEU A 220 5.64 6.72 -11.76
N LEU A 221 4.45 6.33 -11.35
CA LEU A 221 3.87 5.03 -11.70
C LEU A 221 3.39 4.96 -13.15
N GLU A 222 2.90 6.08 -13.69
CA GLU A 222 2.42 6.19 -15.07
C GLU A 222 3.54 6.30 -16.10
N LEU A 223 4.74 6.73 -15.68
CA LEU A 223 5.87 6.99 -16.57
C LEU A 223 6.64 5.68 -16.85
N PRO A 224 6.55 5.11 -18.08
CA PRO A 224 7.39 3.98 -18.44
C PRO A 224 8.83 4.49 -18.64
N ALA A 225 9.79 3.88 -17.95
CA ALA A 225 11.20 4.26 -18.02
C ALA A 225 12.07 3.05 -17.66
N LEU A 226 13.28 3.03 -18.19
CA LEU A 226 14.27 2.02 -17.84
C LEU A 226 14.80 2.30 -16.43
N ALA A 227 14.26 1.57 -15.44
CA ALA A 227 14.70 1.62 -14.05
C ALA A 227 15.86 0.65 -13.82
N ASP A 228 16.90 1.09 -13.12
CA ASP A 228 17.94 0.23 -12.58
C ASP A 228 17.53 -0.34 -11.19
N GLU A 229 18.36 -1.21 -10.62
CA GLU A 229 18.07 -1.82 -9.31
C GLU A 229 17.99 -0.78 -8.20
N GLU A 230 18.85 0.25 -8.25
CA GLU A 230 18.83 1.34 -7.26
C GLU A 230 17.54 2.17 -7.37
N ASP A 231 17.10 2.48 -8.58
CA ASP A 231 15.85 3.20 -8.83
C ASP A 231 14.64 2.39 -8.27
N ILE A 232 14.63 1.07 -8.51
CA ILE A 232 13.58 0.17 -7.99
C ILE A 232 13.61 0.15 -6.46
N ASP A 233 14.78 0.03 -5.84
CA ASP A 233 14.91 0.03 -4.39
C ASP A 233 14.48 1.37 -3.77
N ARG A 234 14.79 2.49 -4.41
CA ARG A 234 14.34 3.81 -3.97
C ARG A 234 12.83 3.95 -4.07
N ILE A 235 12.22 3.49 -5.15
CA ILE A 235 10.76 3.47 -5.33
C ILE A 235 10.08 2.58 -4.29
N ASN A 236 10.69 1.47 -3.90
CA ASN A 236 10.14 0.56 -2.89
C ASN A 236 10.16 1.11 -1.47
N ARG A 237 11.01 2.08 -1.17
CA ARG A 237 11.00 2.81 0.12
C ARG A 237 9.88 3.86 0.21
N LEU A 238 9.26 4.18 -0.93
CA LEU A 238 8.19 5.15 -1.07
C LEU A 238 6.84 4.53 -0.69
#